data_dd75803589fa6bfcfd310c82ef331ea8
#
_entry.id   dd75803589fa6bfcfd310c82ef331ea8
#
_cell.length_a   1.000
_cell.length_b   1.000
_cell.length_c   1.000
_cell.angle_alpha   90.00
_cell.angle_beta   90.00
_cell.angle_gamma   90.00
#
_symmetry.space_group_name_H-M   'P 1'
#
loop_
_entity.id
_entity.type
_entity.pdbx_description
1 polymer ?
#
loop_
_entity_poly.entity_id
_entity_poly.type
_entity_poly.pdbx_seq_one_letter_code
_entity_poly.pdbx_strand_id
1 'polypeptide(L)'
;IYSSADLFTRKKHQKIARYLHILALFQSIVTLLLPIHIFSSQKKTYTYGLSVNCVYFFVFLYILATLFSAIGFAKKINPRRAFAVILWMFIWLSSAVVQFFNNDLLIVGYASAIGILILFVIMENPEGNLDRHLGCFNSYALTIYINELLEHGGTFHILEHSLRSPHASEENNTNYDSWNRHILRLLSSYKDILVFQNLQTGLVLISSNADVLREAGQKLLNHFSLLESFGSQVSLTLVENANSFSSMNDIYDFLSFVHASHPDAAGNLFVADQNTIAKYKEQHVIQQEISNALADDRVEVFFQPIYSNRDKCFTSAEALVRIRKKDGTLLSPSIFIPVAEKTGIILELGERVIEKVCLLLKNSDAIKLGIHYIEINLSVIQCEKRDLAKRLISIVEKYDIAPGLINLEITETASISARTILLENMKTLINYGFTFSLDDFGKGESNLMYIVEMPVSIVKLDYDMLKAFFRSPKAKTVVQAVVNMAHNMNLKMVAEGIETEEEIQGMSKENIDYIQGYYYSCPVPQNDFLEFLRNNQPVLSSSAE
;
A
#
# COMPACT_ATOMS: atom_id res chain seq x y z
N ILE A 1 22.07 -16.18 32.32
CA ILE A 1 21.74 -17.03 31.17
C ILE A 1 20.43 -16.56 30.56
N TYR A 2 19.36 -16.39 31.33
CA TYR A 2 18.04 -15.97 30.83
C TYR A 2 18.05 -14.56 30.20
N SER A 3 18.78 -13.60 30.80
CA SER A 3 18.89 -12.22 30.30
C SER A 3 19.66 -12.08 28.98
N SER A 4 20.36 -13.13 28.60
CA SER A 4 21.20 -13.15 27.40
C SER A 4 20.76 -14.22 26.38
N ALA A 5 19.61 -14.87 26.58
CA ALA A 5 19.10 -15.93 25.71
C ALA A 5 18.95 -15.46 24.25
N ASP A 6 18.46 -14.24 24.04
CA ASP A 6 18.33 -13.65 22.71
C ASP A 6 19.69 -13.35 22.02
N LEU A 7 20.75 -13.21 22.82
CA LEU A 7 22.11 -13.03 22.31
C LEU A 7 22.77 -14.35 21.90
N PHE A 8 22.25 -15.49 22.41
CA PHE A 8 22.86 -16.80 22.21
C PHE A 8 22.26 -17.61 21.06
N THR A 9 21.29 -17.09 20.33
CA THR A 9 20.69 -17.74 19.14
C THR A 9 21.65 -17.86 17.97
N ARG A 10 22.68 -16.99 17.85
CA ARG A 10 23.73 -17.12 16.83
C ARG A 10 24.77 -18.15 17.23
N LYS A 11 25.18 -19.04 16.32
CA LYS A 11 26.19 -20.11 16.52
C LYS A 11 27.47 -19.62 17.25
N LYS A 12 27.86 -18.38 17.08
CA LYS A 12 29.02 -17.74 17.74
C LYS A 12 28.79 -17.53 19.25
N HIS A 13 27.55 -17.30 19.65
CA HIS A 13 27.17 -17.00 21.02
C HIS A 13 26.83 -18.27 21.84
N GLN A 14 26.46 -19.37 21.18
CA GLN A 14 26.28 -20.68 21.84
C GLN A 14 27.57 -21.18 22.49
N LYS A 15 28.73 -20.84 21.92
CA LYS A 15 30.04 -21.16 22.53
C LYS A 15 30.22 -20.42 23.86
N ILE A 16 29.83 -19.13 23.94
CA ILE A 16 29.95 -18.32 25.17
C ILE A 16 29.03 -18.89 26.25
N ALA A 17 27.78 -19.25 25.91
CA ALA A 17 26.88 -19.91 26.87
C ALA A 17 27.47 -21.19 27.43
N ARG A 18 28.08 -22.02 26.58
CA ARG A 18 28.75 -23.26 26.99
C ARG A 18 29.91 -23.02 27.95
N TYR A 19 30.72 -21.99 27.70
CA TYR A 19 31.80 -21.59 28.63
C TYR A 19 31.29 -21.09 29.97
N LEU A 20 30.19 -20.36 30.01
CA LEU A 20 29.56 -19.90 31.24
C LEU A 20 29.01 -21.09 32.08
N HIS A 21 28.43 -22.10 31.43
CA HIS A 21 28.00 -23.34 32.14
C HIS A 21 29.18 -24.11 32.69
N ILE A 22 30.28 -24.24 31.93
CA ILE A 22 31.50 -24.92 32.43
C ILE A 22 32.10 -24.13 33.60
N LEU A 23 32.12 -22.80 33.54
CA LEU A 23 32.60 -21.95 34.63
C LEU A 23 31.74 -22.11 35.89
N ALA A 24 30.41 -22.16 35.73
CA ALA A 24 29.49 -22.38 36.85
C ALA A 24 29.67 -23.77 37.50
N LEU A 25 29.87 -24.81 36.70
CA LEU A 25 30.17 -26.16 37.20
C LEU A 25 31.51 -26.16 37.94
N PHE A 26 32.55 -25.54 37.38
CA PHE A 26 33.86 -25.43 38.02
C PHE A 26 33.76 -24.68 39.36
N GLN A 27 33.07 -23.55 39.42
CA GLN A 27 32.78 -22.82 40.65
C GLN A 27 32.13 -23.71 41.70
N SER A 28 31.11 -24.46 41.34
CA SER A 28 30.38 -25.34 42.28
C SER A 28 31.34 -26.38 42.88
N ILE A 29 32.18 -27.01 42.08
CA ILE A 29 33.16 -28.00 42.52
C ILE A 29 34.18 -27.34 43.45
N VAL A 30 34.75 -26.19 43.09
CA VAL A 30 35.74 -25.49 43.89
C VAL A 30 35.15 -25.08 45.24
N THR A 31 33.93 -24.56 45.24
CA THR A 31 33.25 -24.13 46.48
C THR A 31 32.98 -25.28 47.43
N LEU A 32 32.68 -26.49 46.92
CA LEU A 32 32.48 -27.69 47.71
C LEU A 32 33.78 -28.26 48.31
N LEU A 33 34.92 -28.07 47.63
CA LEU A 33 36.22 -28.60 48.07
C LEU A 33 36.95 -27.65 49.06
N LEU A 34 36.59 -26.38 49.11
CA LEU A 34 37.23 -25.42 49.99
C LEU A 34 36.68 -25.46 51.41
N PRO A 35 37.53 -25.20 52.42
CA PRO A 35 37.09 -25.24 53.83
C PRO A 35 36.11 -24.11 54.14
N ILE A 36 35.07 -24.49 54.90
CA ILE A 36 34.05 -23.60 55.43
C ILE A 36 34.13 -23.64 56.96
N HIS A 37 34.15 -22.49 57.59
CA HIS A 37 34.10 -22.38 59.05
C HIS A 37 32.80 -21.72 59.46
N ILE A 38 32.25 -22.16 60.59
CA ILE A 38 31.01 -21.64 61.16
C ILE A 38 31.37 -20.92 62.45
N PHE A 39 31.06 -19.63 62.48
CA PHE A 39 31.08 -18.89 63.76
C PHE A 39 29.70 -18.87 64.34
N SER A 40 29.56 -19.32 65.58
CA SER A 40 28.30 -19.28 66.28
C SER A 40 28.50 -18.64 67.65
N SER A 41 27.72 -17.60 67.93
CA SER A 41 27.64 -16.90 69.23
C SER A 41 26.16 -16.85 69.63
N GLN A 42 25.85 -16.55 70.91
CA GLN A 42 24.46 -16.46 71.40
C GLN A 42 23.56 -15.46 70.56
N LYS A 43 24.16 -14.58 69.82
CA LYS A 43 23.43 -13.57 69.01
C LYS A 43 23.61 -13.70 67.53
N LYS A 44 24.66 -14.36 67.05
CA LYS A 44 24.99 -14.36 65.58
C LYS A 44 25.60 -15.71 65.18
N THR A 45 25.15 -16.27 64.09
CA THR A 45 25.76 -17.42 63.40
C THR A 45 26.03 -17.04 61.95
N TYR A 46 27.27 -17.12 61.50
CA TYR A 46 27.63 -16.87 60.09
C TYR A 46 28.76 -17.82 59.64
N THR A 47 28.84 -18.02 58.33
CA THR A 47 29.91 -18.81 57.71
C THR A 47 31.04 -17.90 57.24
N TYR A 48 32.26 -18.35 57.36
CA TYR A 48 33.44 -17.66 56.85
C TYR A 48 34.48 -18.67 56.33
N GLY A 49 35.47 -18.21 55.60
CA GLY A 49 36.54 -19.05 55.07
C GLY A 49 36.74 -18.93 53.57
N LEU A 50 37.67 -19.71 53.02
CA LEU A 50 38.02 -19.67 51.61
C LEU A 50 36.84 -20.00 50.67
N SER A 51 35.98 -20.91 51.05
CA SER A 51 34.78 -21.26 50.29
C SER A 51 33.82 -20.06 50.13
N VAL A 52 33.57 -19.32 51.23
CA VAL A 52 32.71 -18.12 51.24
C VAL A 52 33.31 -17.01 50.39
N ASN A 53 34.63 -16.75 50.52
CA ASN A 53 35.34 -15.76 49.71
C ASN A 53 35.32 -16.13 48.21
N CYS A 54 35.41 -17.41 47.88
CA CYS A 54 35.29 -17.93 46.54
C CYS A 54 33.93 -17.62 45.94
N VAL A 55 32.84 -17.83 46.68
CA VAL A 55 31.48 -17.51 46.27
C VAL A 55 31.34 -16.02 45.96
N TYR A 56 31.80 -15.12 46.85
CA TYR A 56 31.76 -13.67 46.65
C TYR A 56 32.55 -13.24 45.42
N PHE A 57 33.71 -13.84 45.16
CA PHE A 57 34.52 -13.56 43.97
C PHE A 57 33.78 -13.92 42.66
N PHE A 58 33.20 -15.12 42.56
CA PHE A 58 32.48 -15.53 41.36
C PHE A 58 31.19 -14.74 41.18
N VAL A 59 30.47 -14.42 42.24
CA VAL A 59 29.26 -13.58 42.20
C VAL A 59 29.63 -12.20 41.63
N PHE A 60 30.69 -11.59 42.10
CA PHE A 60 31.17 -10.32 41.57
C PHE A 60 31.55 -10.40 40.08
N LEU A 61 32.21 -11.47 39.67
CA LEU A 61 32.57 -11.71 38.28
C LEU A 61 31.32 -11.90 37.38
N TYR A 62 30.28 -12.60 37.82
CA TYR A 62 29.02 -12.73 37.09
C TYR A 62 28.26 -11.41 37.00
N ILE A 63 28.27 -10.60 38.06
CA ILE A 63 27.68 -9.27 38.04
C ILE A 63 28.35 -8.41 36.97
N LEU A 64 29.69 -8.34 36.96
CA LEU A 64 30.43 -7.60 35.97
C LEU A 64 30.18 -8.07 34.54
N ALA A 65 30.17 -9.39 34.32
CA ALA A 65 29.89 -9.98 33.00
C ALA A 65 28.47 -9.65 32.52
N THR A 66 27.48 -9.67 33.40
CA THR A 66 26.09 -9.36 33.09
C THR A 66 25.91 -7.87 32.81
N LEU A 67 26.52 -7.00 33.61
CA LEU A 67 26.49 -5.56 33.43
C LEU A 67 27.17 -5.16 32.10
N PHE A 68 28.34 -5.73 31.83
CA PHE A 68 29.07 -5.48 30.58
C PHE A 68 28.28 -5.94 29.36
N SER A 69 27.62 -7.12 29.44
CA SER A 69 26.77 -7.60 28.36
C SER A 69 25.51 -6.73 28.19
N ALA A 70 24.86 -6.29 29.26
CA ALA A 70 23.68 -5.43 29.22
C ALA A 70 23.99 -4.05 28.61
N ILE A 71 25.14 -3.44 28.96
CA ILE A 71 25.57 -2.13 28.43
C ILE A 71 26.12 -2.28 27.01
N GLY A 72 26.99 -3.27 26.76
CA GLY A 72 27.65 -3.46 25.48
C GLY A 72 26.69 -3.83 24.33
N PHE A 73 25.59 -4.47 24.66
CA PHE A 73 24.58 -4.90 23.69
C PHE A 73 23.25 -4.16 23.81
N ALA A 74 23.19 -3.08 24.61
CA ALA A 74 21.96 -2.29 24.84
C ALA A 74 21.27 -1.82 23.53
N LYS A 75 22.03 -1.57 22.47
CA LYS A 75 21.51 -1.19 21.14
C LYS A 75 20.94 -2.36 20.34
N LYS A 76 21.24 -3.62 20.73
CA LYS A 76 20.80 -4.84 20.03
C LYS A 76 19.74 -5.64 20.82
N ILE A 77 19.56 -5.31 22.07
CA ILE A 77 18.58 -5.91 22.97
C ILE A 77 17.40 -4.94 23.07
N ASN A 78 16.18 -5.46 23.18
CA ASN A 78 15.02 -4.64 23.49
C ASN A 78 15.31 -3.73 24.69
N PRO A 79 15.18 -2.39 24.58
CA PRO A 79 15.58 -1.45 25.64
C PRO A 79 14.86 -1.69 26.97
N ARG A 80 13.63 -2.23 26.94
CA ARG A 80 12.88 -2.60 28.14
C ARG A 80 13.55 -3.75 28.89
N ARG A 81 14.08 -4.76 28.18
CA ARG A 81 14.79 -5.91 28.76
C ARG A 81 16.12 -5.47 29.36
N ALA A 82 16.88 -4.65 28.63
CA ALA A 82 18.14 -4.07 29.16
C ALA A 82 17.90 -3.27 30.44
N PHE A 83 16.85 -2.44 30.47
CA PHE A 83 16.45 -1.67 31.64
C PHE A 83 16.10 -2.57 32.84
N ALA A 84 15.32 -3.64 32.62
CA ALA A 84 14.94 -4.57 33.67
C ALA A 84 16.17 -5.23 34.34
N VAL A 85 17.14 -5.68 33.53
CA VAL A 85 18.37 -6.30 34.03
C VAL A 85 19.22 -5.28 34.80
N ILE A 86 19.39 -4.08 34.30
CA ILE A 86 20.15 -3.02 34.98
C ILE A 86 19.48 -2.63 36.29
N LEU A 87 18.16 -2.47 36.32
CA LEU A 87 17.40 -2.13 37.51
C LEU A 87 17.52 -3.23 38.59
N TRP A 88 17.39 -4.50 38.17
CA TRP A 88 17.59 -5.63 39.10
C TRP A 88 19.01 -5.66 39.69
N MET A 89 20.04 -5.49 38.84
CA MET A 89 21.43 -5.46 39.29
C MET A 89 21.68 -4.31 40.27
N PHE A 90 21.09 -3.15 40.03
CA PHE A 90 21.20 -1.99 40.92
C PHE A 90 20.56 -2.28 42.31
N ILE A 91 19.35 -2.83 42.36
CA ILE A 91 18.63 -3.19 43.59
C ILE A 91 19.45 -4.22 44.36
N TRP A 92 19.96 -5.24 43.67
CA TRP A 92 20.73 -6.31 44.30
C TRP A 92 22.07 -5.79 44.85
N LEU A 93 22.81 -4.99 44.11
CA LEU A 93 24.08 -4.40 44.53
C LEU A 93 23.86 -3.47 45.73
N SER A 94 22.87 -2.60 45.68
CA SER A 94 22.55 -1.70 46.82
C SER A 94 22.22 -2.48 48.08
N SER A 95 21.43 -3.56 47.95
CA SER A 95 21.09 -4.45 49.08
C SER A 95 22.33 -5.16 49.63
N ALA A 96 23.23 -5.60 48.75
CA ALA A 96 24.47 -6.26 49.15
C ALA A 96 25.40 -5.30 49.95
N VAL A 97 25.51 -4.03 49.51
CA VAL A 97 26.28 -2.99 50.19
C VAL A 97 25.68 -2.71 51.58
N VAL A 98 24.36 -2.54 51.69
CA VAL A 98 23.70 -2.28 52.98
C VAL A 98 23.90 -3.48 53.92
N GLN A 99 23.77 -4.72 53.45
CA GLN A 99 23.98 -5.92 54.24
C GLN A 99 25.44 -6.08 54.68
N PHE A 100 26.40 -5.62 53.85
CA PHE A 100 27.82 -5.65 54.22
C PHE A 100 28.11 -4.74 55.42
N PHE A 101 27.52 -3.53 55.49
CA PHE A 101 27.69 -2.62 56.62
C PHE A 101 26.84 -3.02 57.86
N ASN A 102 25.74 -3.74 57.64
CA ASN A 102 24.89 -4.21 58.73
C ASN A 102 24.49 -5.68 58.53
N ASN A 103 25.32 -6.57 59.05
CA ASN A 103 25.16 -8.02 58.92
C ASN A 103 23.88 -8.60 59.59
N ASP A 104 23.18 -7.79 60.39
CA ASP A 104 21.92 -8.20 61.01
C ASP A 104 20.72 -8.11 60.05
N LEU A 105 20.89 -7.44 58.90
CA LEU A 105 19.86 -7.25 57.87
C LEU A 105 20.07 -8.25 56.73
N LEU A 106 19.21 -9.27 56.66
CA LEU A 106 19.23 -10.27 55.57
C LEU A 106 18.35 -9.82 54.38
N ILE A 107 18.72 -8.69 53.74
CA ILE A 107 17.90 -8.07 52.73
C ILE A 107 18.24 -8.53 51.28
N VAL A 108 19.39 -9.16 51.04
CA VAL A 108 19.80 -9.62 49.68
C VAL A 108 18.85 -10.69 49.16
N GLY A 109 18.28 -11.56 50.02
CA GLY A 109 17.26 -12.53 49.64
C GLY A 109 15.99 -11.86 49.10
N TYR A 110 15.50 -10.82 49.79
CA TYR A 110 14.36 -10.03 49.34
C TYR A 110 14.65 -9.28 48.03
N ALA A 111 15.84 -8.70 47.92
CA ALA A 111 16.26 -8.03 46.68
C ALA A 111 16.32 -8.99 45.48
N SER A 112 16.76 -10.24 45.73
CA SER A 112 16.76 -11.28 44.69
C SER A 112 15.34 -11.66 44.28
N ALA A 113 14.42 -11.83 45.24
CA ALA A 113 13.02 -12.15 44.96
C ALA A 113 12.31 -11.02 44.19
N ILE A 114 12.51 -9.76 44.61
CA ILE A 114 11.97 -8.58 43.90
C ILE A 114 12.57 -8.49 42.50
N GLY A 115 13.86 -8.74 42.34
CA GLY A 115 14.52 -8.73 41.05
C GLY A 115 14.00 -9.79 40.06
N ILE A 116 13.74 -11.01 40.54
CA ILE A 116 13.10 -12.07 39.76
C ILE A 116 11.70 -11.65 39.36
N LEU A 117 10.92 -11.01 40.24
CA LEU A 117 9.60 -10.48 39.93
C LEU A 117 9.65 -9.39 38.86
N ILE A 118 10.59 -8.46 38.96
CA ILE A 118 10.82 -7.40 37.98
C ILE A 118 11.17 -8.01 36.61
N LEU A 119 12.07 -9.00 36.59
CA LEU A 119 12.41 -9.70 35.34
C LEU A 119 11.21 -10.42 34.76
N PHE A 120 10.42 -11.12 35.59
CA PHE A 120 9.20 -11.79 35.13
C PHE A 120 8.19 -10.83 34.57
N VAL A 121 7.88 -9.72 35.25
CA VAL A 121 6.88 -8.73 34.80
C VAL A 121 7.33 -8.00 33.53
N ILE A 122 8.61 -7.69 33.40
CA ILE A 122 9.10 -6.88 32.24
C ILE A 122 9.53 -7.77 31.07
N MET A 123 10.09 -8.96 31.33
CA MET A 123 10.60 -9.85 30.28
C MET A 123 9.62 -10.94 29.85
N GLU A 124 8.82 -11.45 30.74
CA GLU A 124 7.88 -12.54 30.52
C GLU A 124 6.43 -12.13 30.79
N ASN A 125 6.05 -10.90 30.42
CA ASN A 125 4.63 -10.61 30.44
C ASN A 125 3.97 -11.30 29.21
N PRO A 126 3.56 -12.58 29.29
CA PRO A 126 2.90 -13.28 28.20
C PRO A 126 1.58 -12.62 27.83
N GLU A 127 0.99 -11.83 28.75
CA GLU A 127 -0.23 -11.07 28.51
C GLU A 127 -0.03 -9.94 27.49
N GLY A 128 1.20 -9.44 27.29
CA GLY A 128 1.52 -8.45 26.25
C GLY A 128 1.46 -9.00 24.83
N ASN A 129 1.53 -10.32 24.65
CA ASN A 129 1.52 -11.01 23.36
C ASN A 129 0.21 -11.74 23.07
N LEU A 130 -0.70 -11.81 24.03
CA LEU A 130 -1.98 -12.49 23.90
C LEU A 130 -3.13 -11.48 23.84
N ASP A 131 -4.11 -11.77 22.99
CA ASP A 131 -5.41 -11.15 23.07
C ASP A 131 -6.22 -11.80 24.20
N ARG A 132 -6.62 -11.00 25.21
CA ARG A 132 -7.33 -11.50 26.41
C ARG A 132 -8.76 -11.97 26.11
N HIS A 133 -9.38 -11.45 25.04
CA HIS A 133 -10.76 -11.80 24.68
C HIS A 133 -10.83 -13.08 23.87
N LEU A 134 -9.85 -13.28 22.99
CA LEU A 134 -9.80 -14.40 22.05
C LEU A 134 -8.96 -15.57 22.59
N GLY A 135 -7.94 -15.30 23.41
CA GLY A 135 -7.01 -16.32 23.90
C GLY A 135 -6.00 -16.81 22.86
N CYS A 136 -5.84 -16.08 21.75
CA CYS A 136 -4.79 -16.29 20.75
C CYS A 136 -3.71 -15.19 20.83
N PHE A 137 -2.66 -15.29 20.01
CA PHE A 137 -1.66 -14.23 19.93
C PHE A 137 -2.25 -12.96 19.30
N ASN A 138 -1.82 -11.80 19.78
CA ASN A 138 -2.26 -10.52 19.23
C ASN A 138 -1.44 -10.09 18.00
N SER A 139 -1.85 -9.00 17.34
CA SER A 139 -1.18 -8.46 16.14
C SER A 139 0.26 -8.02 16.39
N TYR A 140 0.60 -7.59 17.60
CA TYR A 140 1.97 -7.24 17.96
C TYR A 140 2.88 -8.48 17.95
N ALA A 141 2.41 -9.58 18.54
CA ALA A 141 3.10 -10.87 18.51
C ALA A 141 3.26 -11.40 17.06
N LEU A 142 2.23 -11.23 16.23
CA LEU A 142 2.27 -11.57 14.80
C LEU A 142 3.43 -10.86 14.09
N THR A 143 3.54 -9.54 14.26
CA THR A 143 4.59 -8.74 13.62
C THR A 143 5.99 -9.19 14.08
N ILE A 144 6.18 -9.42 15.37
CA ILE A 144 7.47 -9.90 15.90
C ILE A 144 7.80 -11.28 15.33
N TYR A 145 6.85 -12.20 15.37
CA TYR A 145 7.06 -13.59 14.96
C TYR A 145 7.39 -13.70 13.46
N ILE A 146 6.66 -12.98 12.60
CA ILE A 146 6.95 -12.97 11.15
C ILE A 146 8.32 -12.34 10.86
N ASN A 147 8.65 -11.21 11.48
CA ASN A 147 9.96 -10.60 11.28
C ASN A 147 11.10 -11.53 11.74
N GLU A 148 10.91 -12.28 12.82
CA GLU A 148 11.86 -13.29 13.28
C GLU A 148 12.01 -14.45 12.27
N LEU A 149 10.89 -14.94 11.71
CA LEU A 149 10.91 -15.98 10.66
C LEU A 149 11.63 -15.49 9.38
N LEU A 150 11.39 -14.24 8.97
CA LEU A 150 12.04 -13.64 7.80
C LEU A 150 13.56 -13.44 8.01
N GLU A 151 13.99 -13.06 9.24
CA GLU A 151 15.40 -12.91 9.58
C GLU A 151 16.15 -14.27 9.65
N HIS A 152 15.48 -15.32 10.14
CA HIS A 152 16.09 -16.63 10.35
C HIS A 152 16.00 -17.57 9.14
N GLY A 153 15.24 -17.21 8.11
CA GLY A 153 15.21 -17.94 6.83
C GLY A 153 14.48 -19.30 6.88
N GLY A 154 13.56 -19.48 7.83
CA GLY A 154 12.69 -20.66 7.88
C GLY A 154 11.57 -20.60 6.83
N THR A 155 11.18 -21.71 6.21
CA THR A 155 9.99 -21.75 5.35
C THR A 155 8.73 -21.68 6.19
N PHE A 156 7.82 -20.76 5.86
CA PHE A 156 6.53 -20.64 6.50
C PHE A 156 5.44 -20.23 5.51
N HIS A 157 4.23 -20.59 5.86
CA HIS A 157 3.02 -20.35 5.09
C HIS A 157 2.01 -19.59 5.94
N ILE A 158 1.16 -18.80 5.31
CA ILE A 158 0.15 -17.98 5.98
C ILE A 158 -1.22 -18.31 5.42
N LEU A 159 -2.19 -18.55 6.28
CA LEU A 159 -3.60 -18.55 5.93
C LEU A 159 -4.27 -17.36 6.64
N GLU A 160 -4.68 -16.39 5.87
CA GLU A 160 -5.46 -15.27 6.39
C GLU A 160 -6.94 -15.57 6.28
N HIS A 161 -7.64 -15.28 7.37
CA HIS A 161 -9.08 -15.23 7.43
C HIS A 161 -9.53 -13.80 7.65
N SER A 162 -10.33 -13.26 6.75
CA SER A 162 -10.92 -11.92 6.89
C SER A 162 -12.42 -11.96 6.61
N LEU A 163 -13.16 -11.08 7.30
CA LEU A 163 -14.58 -10.88 7.09
C LEU A 163 -14.76 -9.61 6.25
N ARG A 164 -15.41 -9.73 5.10
CA ARG A 164 -15.81 -8.58 4.27
C ARG A 164 -17.19 -8.11 4.76
N SER A 165 -17.24 -7.01 5.50
CA SER A 165 -18.50 -6.34 5.79
C SER A 165 -18.57 -5.02 5.02
N PRO A 166 -19.61 -4.79 4.19
CA PRO A 166 -19.82 -3.49 3.53
C PRO A 166 -20.20 -2.37 4.50
N HIS A 167 -20.61 -2.70 5.73
CA HIS A 167 -21.08 -1.76 6.76
C HIS A 167 -20.58 -2.19 8.13
N ALA A 168 -19.33 -1.85 8.44
CA ALA A 168 -18.79 -1.92 9.81
C ALA A 168 -19.37 -0.76 10.64
N SER A 169 -20.61 -0.88 11.13
CA SER A 169 -21.09 -0.06 12.24
C SER A 169 -20.56 -0.63 13.56
N GLU A 170 -20.24 0.23 14.52
CA GLU A 170 -19.65 -0.12 15.83
C GLU A 170 -20.46 -1.17 16.64
N GLU A 171 -21.72 -1.39 16.32
CA GLU A 171 -22.59 -2.39 16.96
C GLU A 171 -22.22 -3.85 16.66
N ASN A 172 -21.36 -4.12 15.67
CA ASN A 172 -21.00 -5.47 15.22
C ASN A 172 -19.76 -6.08 15.92
N ASN A 173 -19.01 -5.33 16.73
CA ASN A 173 -17.77 -5.84 17.36
C ASN A 173 -17.99 -7.05 18.27
N THR A 174 -19.11 -7.13 18.98
CA THR A 174 -19.43 -8.27 19.87
C THR A 174 -19.69 -9.56 19.08
N ASN A 175 -20.14 -9.47 17.84
CA ASN A 175 -20.35 -10.62 16.97
C ASN A 175 -19.02 -11.19 16.43
N TYR A 176 -18.03 -10.34 16.13
CA TYR A 176 -16.72 -10.76 15.61
C TYR A 176 -15.93 -11.59 16.63
N ASP A 177 -15.94 -11.22 17.90
CA ASP A 177 -15.23 -11.95 18.96
C ASP A 177 -15.85 -13.33 19.22
N SER A 178 -17.16 -13.44 19.16
CA SER A 178 -17.85 -14.72 19.31
C SER A 178 -17.54 -15.65 18.16
N TRP A 179 -17.43 -15.09 16.96
CA TRP A 179 -17.10 -15.77 15.73
C TRP A 179 -15.65 -16.26 15.70
N ASN A 180 -14.70 -15.38 15.98
CA ASN A 180 -13.30 -15.75 16.08
C ASN A 180 -13.05 -16.83 17.14
N ARG A 181 -13.73 -16.77 18.29
CA ARG A 181 -13.68 -17.84 19.30
C ARG A 181 -14.20 -19.18 18.78
N HIS A 182 -15.20 -19.15 17.90
CA HIS A 182 -15.71 -20.38 17.29
C HIS A 182 -14.67 -20.98 16.33
N ILE A 183 -14.05 -20.16 15.48
CA ILE A 183 -12.94 -20.56 14.60
C ILE A 183 -11.79 -21.15 15.40
N LEU A 184 -11.37 -20.52 16.49
CA LEU A 184 -10.30 -21.00 17.35
C LEU A 184 -10.60 -22.40 17.93
N ARG A 185 -11.85 -22.68 18.28
CA ARG A 185 -12.26 -24.03 18.71
C ARG A 185 -12.15 -25.06 17.61
N LEU A 186 -12.54 -24.72 16.37
CA LEU A 186 -12.40 -25.62 15.19
C LEU A 186 -10.94 -25.93 14.90
N LEU A 187 -10.05 -24.95 15.13
CA LEU A 187 -8.62 -25.05 14.87
C LEU A 187 -7.84 -25.70 16.03
N SER A 188 -8.43 -25.89 17.20
CA SER A 188 -7.76 -26.42 18.41
C SER A 188 -7.17 -27.82 18.24
N SER A 189 -7.62 -28.59 17.22
CA SER A 189 -7.07 -29.91 16.90
C SER A 189 -5.72 -29.86 16.17
N TYR A 190 -5.35 -28.72 15.60
CA TYR A 190 -4.11 -28.56 14.82
C TYR A 190 -3.00 -28.01 15.73
N LYS A 191 -2.04 -28.87 16.11
CA LYS A 191 -0.92 -28.49 17.00
C LYS A 191 0.17 -27.67 16.29
N ASP A 192 0.26 -27.79 14.97
CA ASP A 192 1.30 -27.18 14.14
C ASP A 192 0.85 -25.83 13.55
N ILE A 193 -0.30 -25.29 13.96
CA ILE A 193 -0.80 -23.99 13.56
C ILE A 193 -0.71 -23.02 14.71
N LEU A 194 0.01 -21.91 14.50
CA LEU A 194 -0.03 -20.74 15.37
C LEU A 194 -1.09 -19.78 14.87
N VAL A 195 -1.96 -19.32 15.77
CA VAL A 195 -3.06 -18.42 15.43
C VAL A 195 -2.85 -17.07 16.07
N PHE A 196 -2.94 -16.04 15.25
CA PHE A 196 -2.77 -14.65 15.62
C PHE A 196 -4.01 -13.84 15.23
N GLN A 197 -4.31 -12.83 16.02
CA GLN A 197 -5.30 -11.83 15.65
C GLN A 197 -4.74 -10.88 14.60
N ASN A 198 -5.51 -10.58 13.56
CA ASN A 198 -5.20 -9.54 12.59
C ASN A 198 -5.70 -8.17 13.08
N LEU A 199 -5.06 -7.07 12.63
CA LEU A 199 -5.44 -5.69 12.94
C LEU A 199 -6.87 -5.31 12.52
N GLN A 200 -7.45 -6.04 11.57
CA GLN A 200 -8.72 -5.70 10.91
C GLN A 200 -9.86 -6.71 11.17
N THR A 201 -9.99 -7.28 12.34
CA THR A 201 -11.13 -8.19 12.66
C THR A 201 -11.01 -9.65 12.20
N GLY A 202 -9.87 -10.05 11.67
CA GLY A 202 -9.63 -11.41 11.21
C GLY A 202 -8.60 -12.18 12.03
N LEU A 203 -8.26 -13.37 11.53
CA LEU A 203 -7.22 -14.23 12.09
C LEU A 203 -6.17 -14.53 11.03
N VAL A 204 -4.91 -14.64 11.48
CA VAL A 204 -3.79 -15.10 10.67
C VAL A 204 -3.25 -16.38 11.28
N LEU A 205 -3.22 -17.42 10.48
CA LEU A 205 -2.72 -18.74 10.82
C LEU A 205 -1.35 -18.94 10.18
N ILE A 206 -0.39 -19.40 10.92
CA ILE A 206 0.98 -19.65 10.44
C ILE A 206 1.37 -21.09 10.72
N SER A 207 1.95 -21.75 9.72
CA SER A 207 2.53 -23.09 9.84
C SER A 207 3.74 -23.24 8.94
N SER A 208 4.64 -24.14 9.27
CA SER A 208 5.73 -24.57 8.39
C SER A 208 5.28 -25.57 7.31
N ASN A 209 4.03 -26.04 7.37
CA ASN A 209 3.45 -26.99 6.41
C ASN A 209 2.20 -26.38 5.74
N ALA A 210 2.29 -26.17 4.43
CA ALA A 210 1.19 -25.61 3.61
C ALA A 210 -0.04 -26.52 3.58
N ASP A 211 0.13 -27.83 3.57
CA ASP A 211 -0.98 -28.78 3.47
C ASP A 211 -1.86 -28.75 4.71
N VAL A 212 -1.25 -28.56 5.89
CA VAL A 212 -1.99 -28.38 7.15
C VAL A 212 -2.85 -27.12 7.11
N LEU A 213 -2.34 -26.02 6.57
CA LEU A 213 -3.12 -24.77 6.41
C LEU A 213 -4.21 -24.92 5.35
N ARG A 214 -3.93 -25.65 4.26
CA ARG A 214 -4.93 -25.93 3.22
C ARG A 214 -6.08 -26.76 3.77
N GLU A 215 -5.78 -27.80 4.54
CA GLU A 215 -6.80 -28.62 5.21
C GLU A 215 -7.62 -27.79 6.22
N ALA A 216 -6.95 -26.98 7.04
CA ALA A 216 -7.62 -26.07 7.96
C ALA A 216 -8.54 -25.07 7.24
N GLY A 217 -8.06 -24.47 6.14
CA GLY A 217 -8.84 -23.57 5.29
C GLY A 217 -10.09 -24.24 4.71
N GLN A 218 -9.94 -25.45 4.16
CA GLN A 218 -11.07 -26.22 3.62
C GLN A 218 -12.10 -26.60 4.70
N LYS A 219 -11.62 -26.96 5.91
CA LYS A 219 -12.49 -27.24 7.06
C LYS A 219 -13.29 -26.00 7.48
N LEU A 220 -12.63 -24.83 7.49
CA LEU A 220 -13.31 -23.56 7.76
C LEU A 220 -14.36 -23.24 6.70
N LEU A 221 -14.05 -23.38 5.41
CA LEU A 221 -15.00 -23.17 4.33
C LEU A 221 -16.22 -24.08 4.43
N ASN A 222 -16.00 -25.38 4.63
CA ASN A 222 -17.09 -26.35 4.77
C ASN A 222 -17.99 -25.99 5.96
N HIS A 223 -17.41 -25.42 7.02
CA HIS A 223 -18.20 -24.98 8.16
C HIS A 223 -18.99 -23.70 7.85
N PHE A 224 -18.40 -22.74 7.15
CA PHE A 224 -19.05 -21.49 6.77
C PHE A 224 -20.16 -21.67 5.74
N SER A 225 -20.00 -22.60 4.80
CA SER A 225 -21.01 -22.90 3.79
C SER A 225 -22.33 -23.46 4.38
N LEU A 226 -22.27 -24.01 5.60
CA LEU A 226 -23.45 -24.47 6.34
C LEU A 226 -24.23 -23.33 7.03
N LEU A 227 -23.65 -22.12 7.08
CA LEU A 227 -24.22 -20.94 7.72
C LEU A 227 -24.68 -19.95 6.65
N GLU A 228 -25.91 -20.09 6.17
CA GLU A 228 -26.49 -19.35 5.01
C GLU A 228 -26.29 -17.84 5.01
N SER A 229 -26.08 -17.20 6.16
CA SER A 229 -25.95 -15.74 6.28
C SER A 229 -24.51 -15.22 6.19
N PHE A 230 -23.46 -16.07 6.24
CA PHE A 230 -22.07 -15.63 6.38
C PHE A 230 -21.11 -16.18 5.32
N GLY A 231 -21.47 -17.24 4.61
CA GLY A 231 -20.55 -17.91 3.67
C GLY A 231 -20.01 -16.99 2.55
N SER A 232 -20.80 -16.03 2.10
CA SER A 232 -20.40 -15.07 1.05
C SER A 232 -19.56 -13.88 1.57
N GLN A 233 -19.41 -13.72 2.88
CA GLN A 233 -18.68 -12.61 3.50
C GLN A 233 -17.27 -13.01 3.96
N VAL A 234 -16.94 -14.29 4.01
CA VAL A 234 -15.66 -14.82 4.45
C VAL A 234 -14.70 -14.91 3.29
N SER A 235 -13.51 -14.33 3.45
CA SER A 235 -12.38 -14.51 2.53
C SER A 235 -11.29 -15.30 3.22
N LEU A 236 -10.79 -16.35 2.56
CA LEU A 236 -9.66 -17.15 3.00
C LEU A 236 -8.55 -17.07 1.95
N THR A 237 -7.39 -16.56 2.34
CA THR A 237 -6.22 -16.43 1.47
C THR A 237 -5.06 -17.24 2.02
N LEU A 238 -4.65 -18.28 1.30
CA LEU A 238 -3.45 -19.07 1.59
C LEU A 238 -2.27 -18.53 0.80
N VAL A 239 -1.25 -18.05 1.50
CA VAL A 239 0.03 -17.63 0.93
C VAL A 239 1.04 -18.75 1.15
N GLU A 240 1.40 -19.44 0.08
CA GLU A 240 2.42 -20.46 0.11
C GLU A 240 3.80 -19.82 -0.01
N ASN A 241 4.72 -20.23 0.89
CA ASN A 241 6.10 -19.74 0.92
C ASN A 241 6.22 -18.21 1.10
N ALA A 242 5.74 -17.72 2.25
CA ALA A 242 5.76 -16.30 2.59
C ALA A 242 7.17 -15.71 2.84
N ASN A 243 8.24 -16.49 2.68
CA ASN A 243 9.63 -16.03 2.79
C ASN A 243 10.05 -15.04 1.71
N SER A 244 9.26 -14.92 0.65
CA SER A 244 9.54 -14.01 -0.47
C SER A 244 9.26 -12.53 -0.14
N PHE A 245 8.61 -12.24 1.00
CA PHE A 245 8.31 -10.90 1.46
C PHE A 245 9.43 -10.33 2.34
N SER A 246 9.49 -9.01 2.43
CA SER A 246 10.55 -8.30 3.16
C SER A 246 10.16 -7.97 4.62
N SER A 247 8.88 -7.88 4.91
CA SER A 247 8.35 -7.51 6.24
C SER A 247 6.88 -7.92 6.39
N MET A 248 6.35 -7.81 7.61
CA MET A 248 4.91 -8.01 7.84
C MET A 248 4.04 -6.99 7.09
N ASN A 249 4.51 -5.75 6.94
CA ASN A 249 3.78 -4.73 6.18
C ASN A 249 3.68 -5.10 4.69
N ASP A 250 4.75 -5.63 4.09
CA ASP A 250 4.75 -6.13 2.72
C ASP A 250 3.75 -7.29 2.53
N ILE A 251 3.59 -8.16 3.55
CA ILE A 251 2.57 -9.21 3.54
C ILE A 251 1.15 -8.61 3.62
N TYR A 252 0.91 -7.59 4.46
CA TYR A 252 -0.38 -6.92 4.53
C TYR A 252 -0.75 -6.22 3.22
N ASP A 253 0.21 -5.55 2.59
CA ASP A 253 0.02 -4.91 1.29
C ASP A 253 -0.31 -5.95 0.21
N PHE A 254 0.37 -7.10 0.24
CA PHE A 254 0.08 -8.23 -0.64
C PHE A 254 -1.33 -8.81 -0.42
N LEU A 255 -1.75 -9.03 0.82
CA LEU A 255 -3.09 -9.52 1.14
C LEU A 255 -4.17 -8.53 0.67
N SER A 256 -3.93 -7.23 0.87
CA SER A 256 -4.80 -6.17 0.37
C SER A 256 -4.89 -6.16 -1.16
N PHE A 257 -3.76 -6.38 -1.85
CA PHE A 257 -3.70 -6.55 -3.30
C PHE A 257 -4.53 -7.77 -3.77
N VAL A 258 -4.41 -8.92 -3.09
CA VAL A 258 -5.19 -10.13 -3.42
C VAL A 258 -6.69 -9.85 -3.26
N HIS A 259 -7.09 -9.22 -2.16
CA HIS A 259 -8.50 -8.89 -1.91
C HIS A 259 -9.08 -7.92 -2.97
N ALA A 260 -8.30 -6.94 -3.40
CA ALA A 260 -8.72 -5.99 -4.43
C ALA A 260 -8.76 -6.61 -5.84
N SER A 261 -7.82 -7.54 -6.13
CA SER A 261 -7.72 -8.16 -7.46
C SER A 261 -8.66 -9.33 -7.67
N HIS A 262 -9.14 -9.97 -6.59
CA HIS A 262 -10.00 -11.15 -6.64
C HIS A 262 -11.25 -10.97 -5.74
N PRO A 263 -12.16 -10.05 -6.10
CA PRO A 263 -13.39 -9.81 -5.33
C PRO A 263 -14.27 -11.08 -5.24
N ASP A 264 -14.23 -11.96 -6.24
CA ASP A 264 -15.00 -13.20 -6.32
C ASP A 264 -14.42 -14.36 -5.48
N ALA A 265 -13.29 -14.14 -4.79
CA ALA A 265 -12.71 -15.12 -3.88
C ALA A 265 -13.49 -15.25 -2.55
N ALA A 266 -14.50 -14.41 -2.31
CA ALA A 266 -15.38 -14.54 -1.16
C ALA A 266 -16.14 -15.87 -1.19
N GLY A 267 -16.12 -16.60 -0.07
CA GLY A 267 -16.67 -17.95 0.05
C GLY A 267 -15.79 -19.07 -0.50
N ASN A 268 -14.58 -18.78 -0.97
CA ASN A 268 -13.61 -19.75 -1.48
C ASN A 268 -12.26 -19.61 -0.79
N LEU A 269 -11.44 -20.68 -0.86
CA LEU A 269 -10.03 -20.61 -0.48
C LEU A 269 -9.21 -20.17 -1.69
N PHE A 270 -8.74 -18.94 -1.65
CA PHE A 270 -7.79 -18.44 -2.65
C PHE A 270 -6.37 -18.87 -2.28
N VAL A 271 -5.69 -19.56 -3.18
CA VAL A 271 -4.28 -19.94 -3.02
C VAL A 271 -3.43 -18.97 -3.84
N ALA A 272 -2.69 -18.12 -3.15
CA ALA A 272 -1.75 -17.20 -3.78
C ALA A 272 -0.48 -17.96 -4.19
N ASP A 273 -0.37 -18.24 -5.48
CA ASP A 273 0.78 -18.88 -6.08
C ASP A 273 1.94 -17.90 -6.36
N GLN A 274 3.04 -18.43 -6.89
CA GLN A 274 4.20 -17.60 -7.24
C GLN A 274 3.90 -16.56 -8.33
N ASN A 275 2.95 -16.84 -9.24
CA ASN A 275 2.55 -15.87 -10.27
C ASN A 275 1.80 -14.69 -9.66
N THR A 276 0.94 -14.95 -8.67
CA THR A 276 0.23 -13.91 -7.93
C THR A 276 1.21 -13.01 -7.18
N ILE A 277 2.22 -13.60 -6.53
CA ILE A 277 3.27 -12.87 -5.83
C ILE A 277 4.12 -12.05 -6.81
N ALA A 278 4.46 -12.62 -7.98
CA ALA A 278 5.22 -11.90 -9.00
C ALA A 278 4.46 -10.68 -9.55
N LYS A 279 3.16 -10.82 -9.84
CA LYS A 279 2.30 -9.71 -10.27
C LYS A 279 2.22 -8.60 -9.21
N TYR A 280 2.09 -8.97 -7.94
CA TYR A 280 2.12 -7.99 -6.85
C TYR A 280 3.45 -7.23 -6.81
N LYS A 281 4.58 -7.94 -6.87
CA LYS A 281 5.91 -7.32 -6.84
C LYS A 281 6.11 -6.38 -8.02
N GLU A 282 5.68 -6.76 -9.21
CA GLU A 282 5.70 -5.89 -10.39
C GLU A 282 4.87 -4.63 -10.18
N GLN A 283 3.63 -4.75 -9.70
CA GLN A 283 2.78 -3.60 -9.40
C GLN A 283 3.37 -2.72 -8.29
N HIS A 284 3.94 -3.30 -7.25
CA HIS A 284 4.58 -2.56 -6.18
C HIS A 284 5.78 -1.73 -6.66
N VAL A 285 6.61 -2.30 -7.54
CA VAL A 285 7.72 -1.56 -8.19
C VAL A 285 7.19 -0.38 -9.00
N ILE A 286 6.12 -0.58 -9.78
CA ILE A 286 5.50 0.50 -10.57
C ILE A 286 4.91 1.56 -9.64
N GLN A 287 4.21 1.17 -8.59
CA GLN A 287 3.66 2.09 -7.59
C GLN A 287 4.74 2.96 -6.94
N GLN A 288 5.87 2.35 -6.56
CA GLN A 288 7.01 3.09 -6.01
C GLN A 288 7.60 4.06 -7.03
N GLU A 289 7.70 3.66 -8.31
CA GLU A 289 8.20 4.55 -9.36
C GLU A 289 7.27 5.75 -9.57
N ILE A 290 5.93 5.56 -9.55
CA ILE A 290 4.97 6.66 -9.63
C ILE A 290 5.15 7.62 -8.45
N SER A 291 5.21 7.10 -7.21
CA SER A 291 5.39 7.91 -5.99
C SER A 291 6.71 8.69 -6.02
N ASN A 292 7.80 8.05 -6.45
CA ASN A 292 9.10 8.69 -6.60
C ASN A 292 9.06 9.77 -7.71
N ALA A 293 8.36 9.52 -8.81
CA ALA A 293 8.23 10.47 -9.90
C ALA A 293 7.43 11.72 -9.48
N LEU A 294 6.39 11.55 -8.67
CA LEU A 294 5.65 12.67 -8.09
C LEU A 294 6.51 13.50 -7.14
N ALA A 295 7.29 12.85 -6.27
CA ALA A 295 8.17 13.51 -5.30
C ALA A 295 9.35 14.23 -5.98
N ASP A 296 9.93 13.64 -7.03
CA ASP A 296 11.10 14.14 -7.77
C ASP A 296 10.72 15.10 -8.93
N ASP A 297 9.43 15.46 -9.11
CA ASP A 297 8.87 16.22 -10.24
C ASP A 297 9.21 15.64 -11.64
N ARG A 298 9.24 14.30 -11.75
CA ARG A 298 9.49 13.57 -13.00
C ARG A 298 8.22 13.18 -13.75
N VAL A 299 7.07 13.69 -13.32
CA VAL A 299 5.81 13.62 -14.06
C VAL A 299 5.85 14.70 -15.14
N GLU A 300 5.74 14.30 -16.40
CA GLU A 300 5.74 15.17 -17.56
C GLU A 300 4.36 15.14 -18.22
N VAL A 301 4.02 16.20 -18.95
CA VAL A 301 2.83 16.25 -19.79
C VAL A 301 3.28 16.46 -21.23
N PHE A 302 2.86 15.55 -22.09
CA PHE A 302 3.00 15.66 -23.53
C PHE A 302 1.70 16.17 -24.11
N PHE A 303 1.77 16.85 -25.23
CA PHE A 303 0.63 17.47 -25.88
C PHE A 303 0.48 16.93 -27.28
N GLN A 304 -0.74 16.49 -27.64
CA GLN A 304 -1.08 16.09 -29.00
C GLN A 304 -2.02 17.13 -29.60
N PRO A 305 -1.61 17.83 -30.67
CA PRO A 305 -2.41 18.89 -31.28
C PRO A 305 -3.65 18.32 -31.97
N ILE A 306 -4.77 19.06 -31.87
CA ILE A 306 -6.06 18.74 -32.46
C ILE A 306 -6.38 19.81 -33.51
N TYR A 307 -6.62 19.36 -34.71
CA TYR A 307 -6.89 20.22 -35.88
C TYR A 307 -8.39 20.52 -36.00
N SER A 308 -8.74 21.79 -36.16
CA SER A 308 -10.10 22.24 -36.48
C SER A 308 -10.34 22.22 -37.98
N ASN A 309 -11.30 21.41 -38.44
CA ASN A 309 -11.72 21.39 -39.85
C ASN A 309 -12.39 22.69 -40.27
N ARG A 310 -13.02 23.39 -39.34
CA ARG A 310 -13.67 24.69 -39.58
C ARG A 310 -12.65 25.81 -39.73
N ASP A 311 -11.76 25.94 -38.75
CA ASP A 311 -10.84 27.08 -38.64
C ASP A 311 -9.56 26.85 -39.47
N LYS A 312 -9.36 25.60 -39.96
CA LYS A 312 -8.19 25.17 -40.73
C LYS A 312 -6.86 25.40 -40.00
N CYS A 313 -6.86 25.27 -38.72
CA CYS A 313 -5.69 25.41 -37.85
C CYS A 313 -5.83 24.54 -36.59
N PHE A 314 -4.77 24.47 -35.77
CA PHE A 314 -4.77 23.77 -34.52
C PHE A 314 -5.35 24.65 -33.40
N THR A 315 -6.49 24.26 -32.83
CA THR A 315 -7.23 25.09 -31.87
C THR A 315 -7.25 24.50 -30.45
N SER A 316 -6.86 23.27 -30.30
CA SER A 316 -6.78 22.60 -29.02
C SER A 316 -5.69 21.52 -29.04
N ALA A 317 -5.43 20.92 -27.88
CA ALA A 317 -4.54 19.77 -27.74
C ALA A 317 -4.97 18.90 -26.57
N GLU A 318 -4.69 17.63 -26.66
CA GLU A 318 -4.85 16.68 -25.55
C GLU A 318 -3.57 16.60 -24.70
N ALA A 319 -3.73 16.71 -23.39
CA ALA A 319 -2.66 16.60 -22.40
C ALA A 319 -2.52 15.15 -21.93
N LEU A 320 -1.41 14.54 -22.25
CA LEU A 320 -1.13 13.13 -22.02
C LEU A 320 0.01 12.96 -21.02
N VAL A 321 -0.29 12.40 -19.86
CA VAL A 321 0.69 12.18 -18.80
C VAL A 321 1.78 11.21 -19.21
N ARG A 322 3.02 11.51 -18.82
CA ARG A 322 4.20 10.67 -18.98
C ARG A 322 4.99 10.65 -17.67
N ILE A 323 5.61 9.53 -17.38
CA ILE A 323 6.52 9.42 -16.23
C ILE A 323 7.92 9.13 -16.76
N ARG A 324 8.86 10.01 -16.44
CA ARG A 324 10.27 9.81 -16.77
C ARG A 324 10.98 9.07 -15.64
N LYS A 325 11.53 7.90 -15.94
CA LYS A 325 12.32 7.13 -15.00
C LYS A 325 13.67 7.81 -14.73
N LYS A 326 14.36 7.38 -13.68
CA LYS A 326 15.71 7.89 -13.36
C LYS A 326 16.76 7.62 -14.43
N ASP A 327 16.56 6.58 -15.24
CA ASP A 327 17.42 6.24 -16.39
C ASP A 327 17.13 7.09 -17.66
N GLY A 328 16.17 8.00 -17.58
CA GLY A 328 15.76 8.86 -18.70
C GLY A 328 14.70 8.25 -19.62
N THR A 329 14.35 6.98 -19.48
CA THR A 329 13.30 6.34 -20.29
C THR A 329 11.90 6.74 -19.82
N LEU A 330 10.91 6.63 -20.71
CA LEU A 330 9.51 6.87 -20.34
C LEU A 330 8.83 5.58 -19.93
N LEU A 331 8.08 5.63 -18.83
CA LEU A 331 7.18 4.57 -18.42
C LEU A 331 5.87 4.70 -19.20
N SER A 332 5.39 3.58 -19.80
CA SER A 332 4.16 3.59 -20.61
C SER A 332 2.92 3.87 -19.76
N PRO A 333 2.02 4.78 -20.22
CA PRO A 333 0.72 5.01 -19.55
C PRO A 333 -0.11 3.73 -19.36
N SER A 334 -0.10 2.82 -20.33
CA SER A 334 -0.80 1.54 -20.24
C SER A 334 -0.32 0.63 -19.10
N ILE A 335 0.89 0.88 -18.59
CA ILE A 335 1.47 0.15 -17.45
C ILE A 335 1.15 0.85 -16.13
N PHE A 336 1.35 2.17 -16.04
CA PHE A 336 1.26 2.86 -14.75
C PHE A 336 -0.14 3.38 -14.41
N ILE A 337 -0.98 3.75 -15.38
CA ILE A 337 -2.34 4.26 -15.11
C ILE A 337 -3.19 3.22 -14.36
N PRO A 338 -3.26 1.93 -14.79
CA PRO A 338 -4.02 0.92 -14.06
C PRO A 338 -3.51 0.69 -12.62
N VAL A 339 -2.20 0.83 -12.40
CA VAL A 339 -1.61 0.73 -11.04
C VAL A 339 -1.97 1.97 -10.23
N ALA A 340 -1.87 3.16 -10.81
CA ALA A 340 -2.22 4.42 -10.14
C ALA A 340 -3.70 4.44 -9.73
N GLU A 341 -4.60 3.93 -10.56
CA GLU A 341 -6.02 3.80 -10.25
C GLU A 341 -6.26 2.83 -9.09
N LYS A 342 -5.73 1.61 -9.16
CA LYS A 342 -5.88 0.59 -8.11
C LYS A 342 -5.35 1.05 -6.75
N THR A 343 -4.27 1.84 -6.74
CA THR A 343 -3.63 2.32 -5.51
C THR A 343 -4.17 3.67 -5.03
N GLY A 344 -5.01 4.34 -5.85
CA GLY A 344 -5.53 5.68 -5.56
C GLY A 344 -4.54 6.82 -5.81
N ILE A 345 -3.29 6.55 -6.20
CA ILE A 345 -2.27 7.57 -6.53
C ILE A 345 -2.70 8.40 -7.74
N ILE A 346 -3.62 7.88 -8.57
CA ILE A 346 -4.19 8.59 -9.72
C ILE A 346 -4.79 9.96 -9.34
N LEU A 347 -5.24 10.13 -8.09
CA LEU A 347 -5.78 11.41 -7.61
C LEU A 347 -4.69 12.48 -7.60
N GLU A 348 -3.54 12.19 -7.01
CA GLU A 348 -2.40 13.12 -6.93
C GLU A 348 -1.76 13.32 -8.32
N LEU A 349 -1.66 12.23 -9.10
CA LEU A 349 -1.15 12.28 -10.47
C LEU A 349 -2.00 13.19 -11.36
N GLY A 350 -3.33 13.08 -11.28
CA GLY A 350 -4.25 13.93 -12.05
C GLY A 350 -4.16 15.40 -11.65
N GLU A 351 -4.04 15.72 -10.37
CA GLU A 351 -3.81 17.09 -9.91
C GLU A 351 -2.50 17.66 -10.46
N ARG A 352 -1.42 16.86 -10.45
CA ARG A 352 -0.14 17.27 -11.03
C ARG A 352 -0.24 17.57 -12.53
N VAL A 353 -1.01 16.77 -13.29
CA VAL A 353 -1.26 17.02 -14.71
C VAL A 353 -1.95 18.38 -14.92
N ILE A 354 -3.03 18.63 -14.16
CA ILE A 354 -3.77 19.89 -14.26
C ILE A 354 -2.89 21.08 -13.90
N GLU A 355 -2.08 20.97 -12.81
CA GLU A 355 -1.11 22.02 -12.46
C GLU A 355 -0.12 22.31 -13.60
N LYS A 356 0.41 21.28 -14.24
CA LYS A 356 1.35 21.46 -15.37
C LYS A 356 0.67 22.05 -16.59
N VAL A 357 -0.58 21.71 -16.89
CA VAL A 357 -1.39 22.35 -17.94
C VAL A 357 -1.65 23.83 -17.62
N CYS A 358 -2.01 24.15 -16.38
CA CYS A 358 -2.16 25.54 -15.94
C CYS A 358 -0.86 26.34 -16.09
N LEU A 359 0.28 25.74 -15.77
CA LEU A 359 1.59 26.36 -15.95
C LEU A 359 1.93 26.60 -17.43
N LEU A 360 1.61 25.66 -18.32
CA LEU A 360 1.74 25.87 -19.77
C LEU A 360 0.92 27.07 -20.22
N LEU A 361 -0.38 27.09 -19.88
CA LEU A 361 -1.31 28.14 -20.31
C LEU A 361 -0.92 29.53 -19.78
N LYS A 362 -0.38 29.60 -18.56
CA LYS A 362 0.06 30.83 -17.93
C LYS A 362 1.38 31.36 -18.48
N ASN A 363 2.37 30.48 -18.67
CA ASN A 363 3.76 30.87 -18.90
C ASN A 363 4.20 30.77 -20.36
N SER A 364 3.33 30.35 -21.29
CA SER A 364 3.67 30.19 -22.70
C SER A 364 2.79 31.02 -23.62
N ASP A 365 3.16 31.02 -24.90
CA ASP A 365 2.41 31.69 -25.96
C ASP A 365 1.27 30.83 -26.55
N ALA A 366 0.94 29.67 -25.93
CA ALA A 366 -0.01 28.72 -26.51
C ALA A 366 -1.35 29.36 -26.90
N ILE A 367 -1.92 30.22 -26.04
CA ILE A 367 -3.16 30.95 -26.33
C ILE A 367 -2.98 31.90 -27.51
N LYS A 368 -1.87 32.65 -27.56
CA LYS A 368 -1.55 33.56 -28.68
C LYS A 368 -1.30 32.81 -30.00
N LEU A 369 -0.84 31.57 -29.89
CA LEU A 369 -0.65 30.65 -31.02
C LEU A 369 -1.95 29.95 -31.43
N GLY A 370 -3.12 30.34 -30.89
CA GLY A 370 -4.43 29.89 -31.33
C GLY A 370 -5.05 28.76 -30.51
N ILE A 371 -4.45 28.36 -29.42
CA ILE A 371 -5.05 27.34 -28.54
C ILE A 371 -6.19 27.95 -27.74
N HIS A 372 -7.37 27.36 -27.88
CA HIS A 372 -8.60 27.77 -27.20
C HIS A 372 -8.79 27.01 -25.89
N TYR A 373 -8.41 25.72 -25.82
CA TYR A 373 -8.47 24.89 -24.63
C TYR A 373 -7.51 23.71 -24.73
N ILE A 374 -7.20 23.11 -23.58
CA ILE A 374 -6.44 21.86 -23.47
C ILE A 374 -7.37 20.80 -22.87
N GLU A 375 -7.39 19.63 -23.47
CA GLU A 375 -8.13 18.46 -23.00
C GLU A 375 -7.31 17.70 -21.95
N ILE A 376 -7.97 17.26 -20.86
CA ILE A 376 -7.34 16.54 -19.75
C ILE A 376 -8.19 15.35 -19.38
N ASN A 377 -7.61 14.16 -19.42
CA ASN A 377 -8.26 12.91 -19.06
C ASN A 377 -8.57 12.82 -17.56
N LEU A 378 -9.79 12.43 -17.19
CA LEU A 378 -10.22 12.10 -15.85
C LEU A 378 -10.44 10.59 -15.72
N SER A 379 -9.78 9.97 -14.73
CA SER A 379 -10.02 8.56 -14.44
C SER A 379 -11.36 8.34 -13.73
N VAL A 380 -11.90 7.11 -13.84
CA VAL A 380 -13.10 6.67 -13.11
C VAL A 380 -12.99 6.95 -11.62
N ILE A 381 -11.83 6.65 -11.03
CA ILE A 381 -11.58 6.83 -9.59
C ILE A 381 -11.65 8.31 -9.16
N GLN A 382 -11.23 9.24 -10.03
CA GLN A 382 -11.39 10.67 -9.78
C GLN A 382 -12.85 11.07 -9.85
N CYS A 383 -13.59 10.56 -10.84
CA CYS A 383 -15.02 10.86 -11.04
C CYS A 383 -15.90 10.41 -9.84
N GLU A 384 -15.48 9.40 -9.09
CA GLU A 384 -16.16 8.90 -7.88
C GLU A 384 -15.97 9.81 -6.65
N LYS A 385 -15.08 10.80 -6.69
CA LYS A 385 -14.80 11.66 -5.54
C LYS A 385 -15.79 12.83 -5.48
N ARG A 386 -16.48 12.98 -4.36
CA ARG A 386 -17.44 14.08 -4.14
C ARG A 386 -16.79 15.47 -4.13
N ASP A 387 -15.50 15.53 -3.80
CA ASP A 387 -14.73 16.77 -3.72
C ASP A 387 -13.97 17.11 -5.02
N LEU A 388 -14.15 16.34 -6.09
CA LEU A 388 -13.47 16.55 -7.37
C LEU A 388 -13.61 18.00 -7.86
N ALA A 389 -14.84 18.50 -7.96
CA ALA A 389 -15.09 19.87 -8.45
C ALA A 389 -14.34 20.91 -7.63
N LYS A 390 -14.40 20.81 -6.29
CA LYS A 390 -13.71 21.74 -5.39
C LYS A 390 -12.19 21.73 -5.60
N ARG A 391 -11.60 20.55 -5.76
CA ARG A 391 -10.16 20.39 -5.98
C ARG A 391 -9.72 21.02 -7.30
N LEU A 392 -10.43 20.73 -8.39
CA LEU A 392 -10.11 21.29 -9.72
C LEU A 392 -10.25 22.81 -9.75
N ILE A 393 -11.33 23.36 -9.20
CA ILE A 393 -11.54 24.80 -9.08
C ILE A 393 -10.38 25.45 -8.31
N SER A 394 -10.00 24.88 -7.17
CA SER A 394 -8.91 25.40 -6.36
C SER A 394 -7.58 25.46 -7.12
N ILE A 395 -7.31 24.48 -8.01
CA ILE A 395 -6.09 24.48 -8.82
C ILE A 395 -6.12 25.61 -9.85
N VAL A 396 -7.21 25.77 -10.63
CA VAL A 396 -7.28 26.83 -11.64
C VAL A 396 -7.27 28.22 -11.04
N GLU A 397 -7.88 28.41 -9.86
CA GLU A 397 -7.79 29.66 -9.09
C GLU A 397 -6.36 29.96 -8.63
N LYS A 398 -5.64 28.96 -8.12
CA LYS A 398 -4.24 29.09 -7.67
C LYS A 398 -3.33 29.60 -8.81
N TYR A 399 -3.59 29.18 -10.03
CA TYR A 399 -2.79 29.56 -11.19
C TYR A 399 -3.37 30.73 -11.99
N ASP A 400 -4.56 31.23 -11.63
CA ASP A 400 -5.27 32.32 -12.31
C ASP A 400 -5.55 32.00 -13.79
N ILE A 401 -6.08 30.79 -14.04
CA ILE A 401 -6.43 30.29 -15.36
C ILE A 401 -7.94 30.37 -15.56
N ALA A 402 -8.37 30.92 -16.71
CA ALA A 402 -9.77 30.89 -17.07
C ALA A 402 -10.25 29.44 -17.28
N PRO A 403 -11.31 28.99 -16.57
CA PRO A 403 -11.73 27.58 -16.57
C PRO A 403 -12.13 27.06 -17.97
N GLY A 404 -12.61 27.94 -18.86
CA GLY A 404 -12.93 27.60 -20.26
C GLY A 404 -11.72 27.20 -21.13
N LEU A 405 -10.49 27.42 -20.64
CA LEU A 405 -9.27 26.93 -21.29
C LEU A 405 -8.98 25.45 -20.97
N ILE A 406 -9.79 24.81 -20.15
CA ILE A 406 -9.65 23.40 -19.77
C ILE A 406 -10.92 22.65 -20.15
N ASN A 407 -10.75 21.62 -20.94
CA ASN A 407 -11.77 20.62 -21.24
C ASN A 407 -11.42 19.33 -20.49
N LEU A 408 -12.39 18.72 -19.84
CA LEU A 408 -12.22 17.50 -19.06
C LEU A 408 -12.79 16.31 -19.83
N GLU A 409 -11.94 15.31 -20.10
CA GLU A 409 -12.33 14.11 -20.81
C GLU A 409 -12.75 13.00 -19.85
N ILE A 410 -13.91 12.42 -20.10
CA ILE A 410 -14.45 11.28 -19.38
C ILE A 410 -14.74 10.14 -20.35
N THR A 411 -14.36 8.92 -19.97
CA THR A 411 -14.69 7.74 -20.77
C THR A 411 -16.14 7.29 -20.52
N GLU A 412 -16.68 6.55 -21.47
CA GLU A 412 -18.03 5.93 -21.34
C GLU A 412 -18.16 5.10 -20.05
N THR A 413 -17.11 4.35 -19.67
CA THR A 413 -17.09 3.52 -18.44
C THR A 413 -17.19 4.35 -17.17
N ALA A 414 -16.57 5.53 -17.10
CA ALA A 414 -16.63 6.43 -15.95
C ALA A 414 -18.07 6.92 -15.69
N SER A 415 -18.86 7.04 -16.75
CA SER A 415 -20.25 7.49 -16.67
C SER A 415 -21.20 6.47 -16.01
N ILE A 416 -20.82 5.19 -15.94
CA ILE A 416 -21.64 4.11 -15.40
C ILE A 416 -21.46 3.94 -13.89
N SER A 417 -20.21 3.88 -13.43
CA SER A 417 -19.87 3.44 -12.07
C SER A 417 -20.24 4.47 -10.98
N ALA A 418 -20.12 5.77 -11.27
CA ALA A 418 -20.31 6.85 -10.29
C ALA A 418 -21.27 7.94 -10.76
N ARG A 419 -22.26 7.58 -11.55
CA ARG A 419 -23.11 8.50 -12.32
C ARG A 419 -23.64 9.71 -11.54
N THR A 420 -24.23 9.49 -10.36
CA THR A 420 -24.84 10.56 -9.57
C THR A 420 -23.78 11.57 -9.10
N ILE A 421 -22.66 11.07 -8.56
CA ILE A 421 -21.55 11.92 -8.06
C ILE A 421 -20.89 12.65 -9.23
N LEU A 422 -20.66 11.96 -10.34
CA LEU A 422 -20.09 12.56 -11.55
C LEU A 422 -20.98 13.70 -12.07
N LEU A 423 -22.28 13.50 -12.23
CA LEU A 423 -23.21 14.53 -12.70
C LEU A 423 -23.28 15.77 -11.77
N GLU A 424 -23.20 15.57 -10.45
CA GLU A 424 -23.12 16.67 -9.47
C GLU A 424 -21.82 17.47 -9.65
N ASN A 425 -20.68 16.79 -9.80
CA ASN A 425 -19.40 17.43 -10.07
C ASN A 425 -19.40 18.15 -11.41
N MET A 426 -19.89 17.52 -12.49
CA MET A 426 -19.99 18.15 -13.82
C MET A 426 -20.81 19.42 -13.80
N LYS A 427 -21.99 19.41 -13.17
CA LYS A 427 -22.83 20.61 -13.03
C LYS A 427 -22.08 21.74 -12.33
N THR A 428 -21.35 21.42 -11.26
CA THR A 428 -20.58 22.41 -10.52
C THR A 428 -19.45 22.99 -11.37
N LEU A 429 -18.70 22.12 -12.06
CA LEU A 429 -17.59 22.54 -12.93
C LEU A 429 -18.04 23.32 -14.15
N ILE A 430 -19.13 22.92 -14.80
CA ILE A 430 -19.72 23.65 -15.95
C ILE A 430 -20.22 25.04 -15.51
N ASN A 431 -20.89 25.14 -14.37
CA ASN A 431 -21.32 26.44 -13.82
C ASN A 431 -20.13 27.35 -13.50
N TYR A 432 -18.96 26.78 -13.21
CA TYR A 432 -17.72 27.51 -12.98
C TYR A 432 -17.04 27.90 -14.31
N GLY A 433 -17.34 27.21 -15.42
CA GLY A 433 -16.87 27.52 -16.77
C GLY A 433 -16.01 26.45 -17.44
N PHE A 434 -15.83 25.27 -16.85
CA PHE A 434 -15.19 24.13 -17.52
C PHE A 434 -16.08 23.53 -18.60
N THR A 435 -15.48 22.83 -19.56
CA THR A 435 -16.20 22.04 -20.57
C THR A 435 -15.84 20.57 -20.45
N PHE A 436 -16.66 19.69 -21.04
CA PHE A 436 -16.45 18.26 -20.99
C PHE A 436 -16.51 17.61 -22.37
N SER A 437 -15.68 16.59 -22.56
CA SER A 437 -15.69 15.68 -23.71
C SER A 437 -16.00 14.25 -23.27
N LEU A 438 -16.74 13.53 -24.12
CA LEU A 438 -16.95 12.08 -23.96
C LEU A 438 -15.94 11.36 -24.86
N ASP A 439 -15.07 10.58 -24.25
CA ASP A 439 -14.00 9.85 -24.93
C ASP A 439 -14.34 8.36 -25.15
N ASP A 440 -13.58 7.70 -26.03
CA ASP A 440 -13.71 6.26 -26.40
C ASP A 440 -15.11 5.88 -26.89
N PHE A 441 -15.86 6.79 -27.52
CA PHE A 441 -17.22 6.49 -27.95
C PHE A 441 -17.24 5.44 -29.07
N GLY A 442 -17.93 4.32 -28.79
CA GLY A 442 -18.04 3.20 -29.73
C GLY A 442 -17.15 1.99 -29.43
N LYS A 443 -16.31 2.04 -28.40
CA LYS A 443 -15.38 0.95 -28.04
C LYS A 443 -16.02 -0.20 -27.28
N GLY A 444 -17.20 -0.01 -26.68
CA GLY A 444 -17.82 -0.99 -25.81
C GLY A 444 -19.32 -1.20 -26.08
N GLU A 445 -20.09 -1.52 -25.04
CA GLU A 445 -21.55 -1.56 -25.08
C GLU A 445 -22.10 -0.13 -25.10
N SER A 446 -21.89 0.59 -26.22
CA SER A 446 -22.25 1.99 -26.35
C SER A 446 -23.75 2.20 -26.16
N ASN A 447 -24.11 2.82 -25.05
CA ASN A 447 -25.47 3.27 -24.81
C ASN A 447 -25.60 4.73 -25.27
N LEU A 448 -26.27 4.94 -26.39
CA LEU A 448 -26.56 6.28 -26.95
C LEU A 448 -27.22 7.23 -25.91
N MET A 449 -27.85 6.68 -24.86
CA MET A 449 -28.43 7.51 -23.81
C MET A 449 -27.40 8.29 -23.00
N TYR A 450 -26.14 7.85 -22.98
CA TYR A 450 -25.09 8.65 -22.29
C TYR A 450 -24.86 9.99 -22.94
N ILE A 451 -24.86 10.05 -24.26
CA ILE A 451 -24.75 11.33 -24.98
C ILE A 451 -25.91 12.27 -24.62
N VAL A 452 -27.12 11.71 -24.40
CA VAL A 452 -28.31 12.52 -24.07
C VAL A 452 -28.25 13.04 -22.63
N GLU A 453 -27.71 12.26 -21.71
CA GLU A 453 -27.78 12.53 -20.26
C GLU A 453 -26.55 13.26 -19.71
N MET A 454 -25.40 13.07 -20.34
CA MET A 454 -24.15 13.72 -19.90
C MET A 454 -24.05 15.13 -20.51
N PRO A 455 -23.76 16.16 -19.70
CA PRO A 455 -23.63 17.54 -20.17
C PRO A 455 -22.24 17.75 -20.81
N VAL A 456 -21.96 17.01 -21.89
CA VAL A 456 -20.73 17.14 -22.69
C VAL A 456 -20.94 18.09 -23.86
N SER A 457 -19.87 18.66 -24.37
CA SER A 457 -19.87 19.53 -25.55
C SER A 457 -19.20 18.89 -26.77
N ILE A 458 -18.40 17.86 -26.54
CA ILE A 458 -17.59 17.17 -27.54
C ILE A 458 -17.76 15.67 -27.37
N VAL A 459 -17.79 14.92 -28.48
CA VAL A 459 -17.76 13.44 -28.50
C VAL A 459 -16.61 13.00 -29.40
N LYS A 460 -15.73 12.12 -28.88
CA LYS A 460 -14.57 11.61 -29.59
C LYS A 460 -14.86 10.20 -30.10
N LEU A 461 -14.76 10.01 -31.42
CA LEU A 461 -14.92 8.72 -32.07
C LEU A 461 -13.64 7.91 -31.88
N ASP A 462 -13.79 6.72 -31.25
CA ASP A 462 -12.69 5.79 -31.01
C ASP A 462 -12.06 5.30 -32.33
N TYR A 463 -10.77 5.00 -32.25
CA TYR A 463 -9.94 4.47 -33.34
C TYR A 463 -10.58 3.25 -34.05
N ASP A 464 -11.13 2.29 -33.32
CA ASP A 464 -11.71 1.07 -33.91
C ASP A 464 -12.95 1.39 -34.73
N MET A 465 -13.80 2.30 -34.25
CA MET A 465 -14.97 2.79 -35.00
C MET A 465 -14.55 3.54 -36.26
N LEU A 466 -13.51 4.35 -36.18
CA LEU A 466 -12.93 5.04 -37.32
C LEU A 466 -12.40 4.05 -38.39
N LYS A 467 -11.60 3.06 -37.96
CA LYS A 467 -11.06 2.05 -38.89
C LYS A 467 -12.17 1.19 -39.50
N ALA A 468 -13.24 0.91 -38.76
CA ALA A 468 -14.40 0.21 -39.29
C ALA A 468 -15.14 1.00 -40.36
N PHE A 469 -15.24 2.35 -40.24
CA PHE A 469 -15.84 3.25 -41.23
C PHE A 469 -15.20 3.07 -42.60
N PHE A 470 -13.88 2.97 -42.69
CA PHE A 470 -13.18 2.81 -43.97
C PHE A 470 -13.24 1.38 -44.51
N ARG A 471 -13.52 0.38 -43.69
CA ARG A 471 -13.55 -1.03 -44.07
C ARG A 471 -14.93 -1.57 -44.43
N SER A 472 -16.01 -0.97 -43.92
CA SER A 472 -17.36 -1.51 -44.03
C SER A 472 -18.40 -0.44 -44.39
N PRO A 473 -19.17 -0.62 -45.46
CA PRO A 473 -20.28 0.29 -45.79
C PRO A 473 -21.33 0.38 -44.66
N LYS A 474 -21.56 -0.72 -43.93
CA LYS A 474 -22.47 -0.69 -42.78
C LYS A 474 -21.94 0.17 -41.65
N ALA A 475 -20.65 0.03 -41.31
CA ALA A 475 -20.01 0.87 -40.29
C ALA A 475 -20.00 2.33 -40.70
N LYS A 476 -19.78 2.62 -41.99
CA LYS A 476 -19.89 3.98 -42.55
C LYS A 476 -21.27 4.57 -42.27
N THR A 477 -22.34 3.85 -42.56
CA THR A 477 -23.72 4.30 -42.27
C THR A 477 -23.96 4.56 -40.78
N VAL A 478 -23.39 3.74 -39.90
CA VAL A 478 -23.50 3.92 -38.45
C VAL A 478 -22.77 5.19 -38.00
N VAL A 479 -21.52 5.41 -38.43
CA VAL A 479 -20.76 6.62 -38.10
C VAL A 479 -21.47 7.88 -38.59
N GLN A 480 -21.99 7.86 -39.82
CA GLN A 480 -22.77 8.98 -40.40
C GLN A 480 -24.01 9.28 -39.53
N ALA A 481 -24.72 8.26 -39.08
CA ALA A 481 -25.89 8.43 -38.21
C ALA A 481 -25.50 9.03 -36.83
N VAL A 482 -24.38 8.60 -36.25
CA VAL A 482 -23.86 9.12 -34.99
C VAL A 482 -23.44 10.59 -35.13
N VAL A 483 -22.71 10.95 -36.19
CA VAL A 483 -22.27 12.34 -36.46
C VAL A 483 -23.50 13.25 -36.61
N ASN A 484 -24.48 12.83 -37.41
CA ASN A 484 -25.70 13.62 -37.59
C ASN A 484 -26.49 13.78 -36.28
N MET A 485 -26.59 12.72 -35.48
CA MET A 485 -27.24 12.78 -34.19
C MET A 485 -26.52 13.77 -33.26
N ALA A 486 -25.20 13.68 -33.15
CA ALA A 486 -24.40 14.57 -32.30
C ALA A 486 -24.58 16.06 -32.71
N HIS A 487 -24.52 16.37 -34.00
CA HIS A 487 -24.73 17.72 -34.49
C HIS A 487 -26.15 18.24 -34.23
N ASN A 488 -27.17 17.39 -34.36
CA ASN A 488 -28.56 17.76 -34.01
C ASN A 488 -28.74 18.09 -32.53
N MET A 489 -27.83 17.59 -31.67
CA MET A 489 -27.76 17.89 -30.25
C MET A 489 -26.79 19.06 -29.94
N ASN A 490 -26.26 19.75 -30.95
CA ASN A 490 -25.25 20.82 -30.84
C ASN A 490 -23.92 20.33 -30.20
N LEU A 491 -23.58 19.07 -30.38
CA LEU A 491 -22.31 18.51 -29.96
C LEU A 491 -21.29 18.58 -31.07
N LYS A 492 -20.01 18.76 -30.71
CA LYS A 492 -18.87 18.70 -31.64
C LYS A 492 -18.35 17.26 -31.70
N MET A 493 -17.78 16.92 -32.87
CA MET A 493 -17.22 15.59 -33.08
C MET A 493 -15.72 15.66 -33.36
N VAL A 494 -14.95 14.82 -32.68
CA VAL A 494 -13.52 14.58 -32.93
C VAL A 494 -13.36 13.19 -33.53
N ALA A 495 -12.58 13.06 -34.60
CA ALA A 495 -12.11 11.80 -35.14
C ALA A 495 -10.68 11.54 -34.65
N GLU A 496 -10.51 10.43 -33.87
CA GLU A 496 -9.22 10.07 -33.31
C GLU A 496 -8.45 9.05 -34.15
N GLY A 497 -7.13 8.99 -33.94
CA GLY A 497 -6.27 7.99 -34.56
C GLY A 497 -6.15 8.08 -36.06
N ILE A 498 -6.28 9.29 -36.64
CA ILE A 498 -6.07 9.56 -38.04
C ILE A 498 -4.58 9.45 -38.39
N GLU A 499 -4.26 8.59 -39.37
CA GLU A 499 -2.89 8.30 -39.79
C GLU A 499 -2.60 8.64 -41.25
N THR A 500 -3.63 8.78 -42.10
CA THR A 500 -3.47 8.99 -43.54
C THR A 500 -4.28 10.17 -44.05
N GLU A 501 -3.86 10.71 -45.18
CA GLU A 501 -4.57 11.79 -45.86
C GLU A 501 -5.94 11.37 -46.38
N GLU A 502 -6.09 10.11 -46.80
CA GLU A 502 -7.38 9.56 -47.22
C GLU A 502 -8.38 9.55 -46.07
N GLU A 503 -7.90 9.25 -44.86
CA GLU A 503 -8.74 9.28 -43.64
C GLU A 503 -9.20 10.71 -43.33
N ILE A 504 -8.31 11.70 -43.44
CA ILE A 504 -8.68 13.11 -43.28
C ILE A 504 -9.77 13.51 -44.27
N GLN A 505 -9.55 13.21 -45.56
CA GLN A 505 -10.50 13.54 -46.62
C GLN A 505 -11.84 12.83 -46.42
N GLY A 506 -11.82 11.59 -45.93
CA GLY A 506 -13.00 10.82 -45.60
C GLY A 506 -13.80 11.47 -44.46
N MET A 507 -13.16 11.79 -43.37
CA MET A 507 -13.80 12.40 -42.20
C MET A 507 -14.25 13.84 -42.45
N SER A 508 -13.51 14.61 -43.22
CA SER A 508 -13.92 15.96 -43.61
C SER A 508 -15.20 15.97 -44.45
N LYS A 509 -15.46 14.93 -45.26
CA LYS A 509 -16.72 14.76 -46.00
C LYS A 509 -17.91 14.43 -45.12
N GLU A 510 -17.67 13.83 -43.96
CA GLU A 510 -18.70 13.49 -43.00
C GLU A 510 -18.96 14.61 -41.97
N ASN A 511 -18.46 15.83 -42.23
CA ASN A 511 -18.62 17.01 -41.35
C ASN A 511 -18.06 16.86 -39.95
N ILE A 512 -16.99 16.06 -39.74
CA ILE A 512 -16.29 15.99 -38.46
C ILE A 512 -15.67 17.37 -38.14
N ASP A 513 -15.87 17.86 -36.93
CA ASP A 513 -15.40 19.19 -36.51
C ASP A 513 -13.89 19.22 -36.28
N TYR A 514 -13.34 18.17 -35.62
CA TYR A 514 -11.93 18.12 -35.23
C TYR A 514 -11.28 16.80 -35.64
N ILE A 515 -9.99 16.84 -35.88
CA ILE A 515 -9.19 15.67 -36.24
C ILE A 515 -7.97 15.59 -35.34
N GLN A 516 -7.73 14.42 -34.78
CA GLN A 516 -6.55 14.11 -33.98
C GLN A 516 -5.90 12.81 -34.49
N GLY A 517 -4.57 12.79 -34.62
CA GLY A 517 -3.87 11.57 -35.00
C GLY A 517 -2.42 11.80 -35.43
N TYR A 518 -1.75 10.66 -35.62
CA TYR A 518 -0.32 10.64 -35.97
C TYR A 518 -0.01 11.23 -37.37
N TYR A 519 -1.02 11.41 -38.19
CA TYR A 519 -0.85 12.16 -39.44
C TYR A 519 -0.33 13.58 -39.18
N TYR A 520 -0.84 14.26 -38.14
CA TYR A 520 -0.40 15.60 -37.79
C TYR A 520 0.79 15.57 -36.84
N SER A 521 0.66 14.89 -35.72
CA SER A 521 1.72 14.76 -34.69
C SER A 521 1.44 13.62 -33.74
N CYS A 522 2.49 12.92 -33.33
CA CYS A 522 2.46 12.15 -32.08
C CYS A 522 2.38 13.10 -30.88
N PRO A 523 2.01 12.63 -29.69
CA PRO A 523 2.18 13.40 -28.46
C PRO A 523 3.63 13.83 -28.27
N VAL A 524 3.88 15.12 -28.10
CA VAL A 524 5.22 15.70 -27.98
C VAL A 524 5.38 16.50 -26.67
N PRO A 525 6.61 16.66 -26.16
CA PRO A 525 6.89 17.50 -24.99
C PRO A 525 6.45 18.95 -25.21
N GLN A 526 6.26 19.70 -24.12
CA GLN A 526 5.78 21.09 -24.14
C GLN A 526 6.52 22.00 -25.13
N ASN A 527 7.85 21.96 -25.14
CA ASN A 527 8.64 22.83 -26.02
C ASN A 527 8.44 22.51 -27.49
N ASP A 528 8.43 21.22 -27.81
CA ASP A 528 8.22 20.73 -29.18
C ASP A 528 6.79 21.03 -29.65
N PHE A 529 5.80 20.97 -28.74
CA PHE A 529 4.42 21.36 -29.02
C PHE A 529 4.32 22.85 -29.39
N LEU A 530 4.94 23.73 -28.62
CA LEU A 530 4.93 25.16 -28.92
C LEU A 530 5.66 25.49 -30.25
N GLU A 531 6.75 24.78 -30.53
CA GLU A 531 7.44 24.90 -31.82
C GLU A 531 6.57 24.39 -32.97
N PHE A 532 5.90 23.23 -32.78
CA PHE A 532 4.94 22.72 -33.76
C PHE A 532 3.84 23.74 -34.09
N LEU A 533 3.25 24.39 -33.07
CA LEU A 533 2.24 25.43 -33.28
C LEU A 533 2.78 26.62 -34.08
N ARG A 534 3.97 27.12 -33.72
CA ARG A 534 4.59 28.25 -34.47
C ARG A 534 4.81 27.95 -35.95
N ASN A 535 5.14 26.71 -36.28
CA ASN A 535 5.44 26.28 -37.63
C ASN A 535 4.19 25.95 -38.47
N ASN A 536 3.07 25.62 -37.82
CA ASN A 536 1.88 25.09 -38.51
C ASN A 536 0.61 25.95 -38.34
N GLN A 537 0.65 27.05 -37.59
CA GLN A 537 -0.46 28.00 -37.54
C GLN A 537 -0.44 28.93 -38.75
N PRO A 538 -1.60 29.28 -39.30
CA PRO A 538 -1.66 30.34 -40.31
C PRO A 538 -1.10 31.62 -39.69
N VAL A 539 -0.20 32.30 -40.41
CA VAL A 539 0.31 33.60 -40.00
C VAL A 539 -0.89 34.52 -39.83
N LEU A 540 -1.26 34.84 -38.58
CA LEU A 540 -2.23 35.87 -38.29
C LEU A 540 -1.65 37.15 -38.89
N SER A 541 -2.12 37.51 -40.09
CA SER A 541 -1.78 38.80 -40.71
C SER A 541 -2.15 39.87 -39.70
N SER A 542 -1.15 40.59 -39.21
CA SER A 542 -1.30 41.80 -38.41
C SER A 542 -2.08 42.84 -39.24
N SER A 543 -3.41 42.73 -39.18
CA SER A 543 -4.30 43.71 -39.79
C SER A 543 -5.48 43.89 -38.84
N ALA A 544 -5.30 44.81 -37.93
CA ALA A 544 -6.30 45.80 -37.55
C ALA A 544 -5.67 46.74 -36.50
N GLU A 545 -5.17 47.87 -36.98
CA GLU A 545 -5.12 49.10 -36.20
C GLU A 545 -6.52 49.50 -35.72
#